data_ddb6d0a3ac652668809a6929c964cc48
#
_entry.id   ddb6d0a3ac652668809a6929c964cc48
#
_cell.length_a   1.000
_cell.length_b   1.000
_cell.length_c   1.000
_cell.angle_alpha   90.00
_cell.angle_beta   90.00
_cell.angle_gamma   90.00
#
_symmetry.space_group_name_H-M   'P 1'
#
loop_
_entity.id
_entity.type
_entity.pdbx_description
1 polymer ?
#
loop_
_entity_poly.entity_id
_entity_poly.type
_entity_poly.pdbx_seq_one_letter_code
_entity_poly.pdbx_strand_id
1 'polypeptide(L)'
;MMQKFQKFGAAMFVPVLLFSFAGIVVALGSLFNNQAVFGSLATPGTTWYSIWDTISAGGWTVFKQEALLFVVGLPIGLANKSRGRAAMEAVITYMTYNYFVGAILTHWGASFGIPNFDKIQIVENSTNHGLTEIAGIKTLDTSIIGALIVAGIVIWLHNRYFDKKLPDWLGTFQGSTYVYILGFFLMIPLAVITCWGWPKVQLGITQLQHFIVSSGVVGIWIYNFLNRVLIPTGLHHLVYIPFQYGPAVVVGGLQPYWLRHLTQFAMSTKPLKQLAPQLGFQLYGNEKMFLAPIICLAFYVTAKKNKKKQTSALLIPAALTSFFTGITEPIDFTYLFAAPVLWIIYSLLSATMNTIMFSFGVVGNMSGGAIDTAAENWIPLWANHWQTFLTQIVIGIIFAIITFFIFKYMIVKFNYITPGREEDTEEVHLINKKEYQARKAEQVVTQTDEQTATDPYIERATAFLDLLGGSSNIKELSSCATRLRVTVADPDKMGSDAQFKAAKAINVVHHGKAIQVIVGLDVAQVLEAMQELRKQDNKQD
;
A
#
# COMPACT_ATOMS: atom_id res chain seq x y z
N MET A 1 19.97 -5.15 -0.50
CA MET A 1 19.06 -4.52 -1.48
C MET A 1 17.59 -4.84 -1.14
N MET A 2 17.20 -6.09 -0.93
CA MET A 2 15.83 -6.53 -0.57
C MET A 2 15.22 -5.79 0.63
N GLN A 3 15.98 -5.56 1.72
CA GLN A 3 15.48 -4.83 2.90
C GLN A 3 15.08 -3.37 2.61
N LYS A 4 15.78 -2.69 1.69
CA LYS A 4 15.43 -1.32 1.29
C LYS A 4 14.09 -1.27 0.56
N PHE A 5 13.84 -2.22 -0.35
CA PHE A 5 12.54 -2.33 -1.04
C PHE A 5 11.39 -2.69 -0.09
N GLN A 6 11.64 -3.57 0.87
CA GLN A 6 10.63 -3.90 1.88
C GLN A 6 10.29 -2.72 2.80
N LYS A 7 11.29 -1.90 3.19
CA LYS A 7 11.05 -0.66 3.93
C LYS A 7 10.26 0.34 3.09
N PHE A 8 10.58 0.48 1.81
CA PHE A 8 9.84 1.34 0.88
C PHE A 8 8.37 0.91 0.75
N GLY A 9 8.10 -0.38 0.49
CA GLY A 9 6.74 -0.89 0.43
C GLY A 9 5.95 -0.65 1.72
N ALA A 10 6.58 -0.86 2.88
CA ALA A 10 5.94 -0.58 4.17
C ALA A 10 5.63 0.92 4.37
N ALA A 11 6.48 1.83 3.87
CA ALA A 11 6.23 3.27 3.94
C ALA A 11 5.08 3.72 3.02
N MET A 12 4.87 3.01 1.89
CA MET A 12 3.78 3.28 0.95
C MET A 12 2.41 2.78 1.45
N PHE A 13 2.39 1.84 2.39
CA PHE A 13 1.17 1.14 2.80
C PHE A 13 0.15 2.09 3.48
N VAL A 14 0.60 2.96 4.39
CA VAL A 14 -0.32 3.86 5.14
C VAL A 14 -1.04 4.84 4.22
N PRO A 15 -0.36 5.58 3.30
CA PRO A 15 -1.06 6.38 2.30
C PRO A 15 -2.10 5.58 1.51
N VAL A 16 -1.75 4.37 1.05
CA VAL A 16 -2.65 3.53 0.25
C VAL A 16 -3.93 3.15 0.98
N LEU A 17 -3.88 2.88 2.29
CA LEU A 17 -5.09 2.60 3.08
C LEU A 17 -6.07 3.79 3.11
N LEU A 18 -5.56 5.02 3.09
CA LEU A 18 -6.41 6.22 3.05
C LEU A 18 -7.21 6.30 1.75
N PHE A 19 -6.64 5.85 0.63
CA PHE A 19 -7.36 5.81 -0.66
C PHE A 19 -8.54 4.85 -0.64
N SER A 20 -8.42 3.68 -0.01
CA SER A 20 -9.54 2.74 0.12
C SER A 20 -10.70 3.36 0.89
N PHE A 21 -10.43 3.97 2.05
CA PHE A 21 -11.47 4.67 2.81
C PHE A 21 -12.09 5.84 2.02
N ALA A 22 -11.25 6.66 1.40
CA ALA A 22 -11.71 7.79 0.58
C ALA A 22 -12.57 7.32 -0.61
N GLY A 23 -12.18 6.22 -1.27
CA GLY A 23 -12.94 5.61 -2.34
C GLY A 23 -14.35 5.19 -1.90
N ILE A 24 -14.45 4.53 -0.74
CA ILE A 24 -15.75 4.16 -0.15
C ILE A 24 -16.60 5.41 0.13
N VAL A 25 -16.02 6.45 0.73
CA VAL A 25 -16.75 7.70 1.04
C VAL A 25 -17.28 8.36 -0.24
N VAL A 26 -16.44 8.48 -1.28
CA VAL A 26 -16.85 9.06 -2.57
C VAL A 26 -17.90 8.19 -3.26
N ALA A 27 -17.77 6.87 -3.22
CA ALA A 27 -18.74 5.95 -3.80
C ALA A 27 -20.11 6.05 -3.09
N LEU A 28 -20.13 6.15 -1.77
CA LEU A 28 -21.35 6.39 -1.00
C LEU A 28 -21.98 7.75 -1.35
N GLY A 29 -21.16 8.81 -1.43
CA GLY A 29 -21.63 10.13 -1.87
C GLY A 29 -22.28 10.08 -3.28
N SER A 30 -21.63 9.39 -4.22
CA SER A 30 -22.17 9.18 -5.57
C SER A 30 -23.45 8.35 -5.56
N LEU A 31 -23.54 7.31 -4.73
CA LEU A 31 -24.74 6.48 -4.60
C LEU A 31 -25.92 7.28 -4.05
N PHE A 32 -25.72 8.01 -2.96
CA PHE A 32 -26.79 8.77 -2.31
C PHE A 32 -27.22 10.02 -3.09
N ASN A 33 -26.36 10.55 -3.97
CA ASN A 33 -26.69 11.60 -4.93
C ASN A 33 -27.18 11.08 -6.28
N ASN A 34 -27.39 9.76 -6.41
CA ASN A 34 -27.91 9.16 -7.63
C ASN A 34 -29.44 9.26 -7.67
N GLN A 35 -29.96 10.08 -8.60
CA GLN A 35 -31.41 10.28 -8.80
C GLN A 35 -32.14 8.99 -9.24
N ALA A 36 -31.45 8.06 -9.90
CA ALA A 36 -32.06 6.77 -10.27
C ALA A 36 -32.39 5.90 -9.04
N VAL A 37 -31.70 6.13 -7.90
CA VAL A 37 -31.87 5.40 -6.64
C VAL A 37 -32.76 6.17 -5.66
N PHE A 38 -32.49 7.48 -5.48
CA PHE A 38 -33.12 8.32 -4.45
C PHE A 38 -34.12 9.34 -5.02
N GLY A 39 -34.37 9.32 -6.33
CA GLY A 39 -35.38 10.16 -6.98
C GLY A 39 -35.15 11.66 -6.76
N SER A 40 -36.22 12.35 -6.41
CA SER A 40 -36.21 13.80 -6.20
C SER A 40 -35.35 14.25 -5.00
N LEU A 41 -35.08 13.38 -4.03
CA LEU A 41 -34.19 13.70 -2.91
C LEU A 41 -32.75 13.99 -3.37
N ALA A 42 -32.28 13.27 -4.39
CA ALA A 42 -30.94 13.42 -4.95
C ALA A 42 -30.83 14.50 -6.03
N THR A 43 -31.82 15.40 -6.13
CA THR A 43 -31.78 16.54 -7.07
C THR A 43 -30.84 17.63 -6.55
N PRO A 44 -29.94 18.18 -7.38
CA PRO A 44 -29.11 19.33 -7.01
C PRO A 44 -29.95 20.48 -6.44
N GLY A 45 -29.52 21.03 -5.31
CA GLY A 45 -30.24 22.09 -4.57
C GLY A 45 -31.09 21.58 -3.40
N THR A 46 -31.29 20.27 -3.24
CA THR A 46 -31.91 19.71 -2.03
C THR A 46 -30.90 19.62 -0.88
N THR A 47 -31.40 19.65 0.36
CA THR A 47 -30.56 19.47 1.55
C THR A 47 -29.88 18.09 1.55
N TRP A 48 -30.58 17.05 1.09
CA TRP A 48 -30.03 15.71 0.94
C TRP A 48 -28.82 15.70 0.01
N TYR A 49 -28.95 16.26 -1.19
CA TYR A 49 -27.86 16.37 -2.15
C TYR A 49 -26.66 17.11 -1.55
N SER A 50 -26.90 18.26 -0.92
CA SER A 50 -25.85 19.10 -0.33
C SER A 50 -25.07 18.39 0.80
N ILE A 51 -25.75 17.58 1.62
CA ILE A 51 -25.09 16.79 2.66
C ILE A 51 -24.15 15.77 2.04
N TRP A 52 -24.63 14.97 1.10
CA TRP A 52 -23.82 13.92 0.49
C TRP A 52 -22.72 14.44 -0.43
N ASP A 53 -22.95 15.55 -1.10
CA ASP A 53 -21.93 16.27 -1.87
C ASP A 53 -20.81 16.79 -0.96
N THR A 54 -21.17 17.34 0.21
CA THR A 54 -20.19 17.77 1.23
C THR A 54 -19.36 16.61 1.76
N ILE A 55 -20.00 15.48 2.06
CA ILE A 55 -19.30 14.26 2.51
C ILE A 55 -18.35 13.75 1.42
N SER A 56 -18.84 13.71 0.18
CA SER A 56 -18.05 13.30 -1.00
C SER A 56 -16.83 14.21 -1.21
N ALA A 57 -17.02 15.54 -1.07
CA ALA A 57 -15.93 16.51 -1.18
C ALA A 57 -14.81 16.24 -0.16
N GLY A 58 -15.17 15.82 1.09
CA GLY A 58 -14.22 15.35 2.09
C GLY A 58 -13.43 14.11 1.62
N GLY A 59 -14.09 13.14 0.99
CA GLY A 59 -13.45 11.97 0.40
C GLY A 59 -12.47 12.32 -0.72
N TRP A 60 -12.82 13.27 -1.58
CA TRP A 60 -11.96 13.73 -2.68
C TRP A 60 -10.64 14.36 -2.23
N THR A 61 -10.52 14.83 -0.98
CA THR A 61 -9.29 15.40 -0.45
C THR A 61 -8.09 14.46 -0.61
N VAL A 62 -8.27 13.17 -0.37
CA VAL A 62 -7.20 12.16 -0.47
C VAL A 62 -6.71 12.04 -1.91
N PHE A 63 -7.61 12.00 -2.88
CA PHE A 63 -7.27 11.89 -4.31
C PHE A 63 -6.67 13.19 -4.88
N LYS A 64 -7.20 14.35 -4.48
CA LYS A 64 -6.70 15.65 -4.95
C LYS A 64 -5.30 15.97 -4.39
N GLN A 65 -4.97 15.46 -3.20
CA GLN A 65 -3.70 15.71 -2.52
C GLN A 65 -2.84 14.45 -2.40
N GLU A 66 -3.00 13.50 -3.31
CA GLU A 66 -2.29 12.21 -3.27
C GLU A 66 -0.77 12.37 -3.17
N ALA A 67 -0.18 13.26 -3.97
CA ALA A 67 1.25 13.54 -3.95
C ALA A 67 1.76 13.96 -2.56
N LEU A 68 1.01 14.82 -1.85
CA LEU A 68 1.34 15.26 -0.49
C LEU A 68 1.29 14.11 0.52
N LEU A 69 0.35 13.18 0.39
CA LEU A 69 0.26 12.02 1.27
C LEU A 69 1.52 11.15 1.17
N PHE A 70 2.06 10.96 -0.04
CA PHE A 70 3.31 10.22 -0.22
C PHE A 70 4.53 11.00 0.25
N VAL A 71 4.54 12.32 0.06
CA VAL A 71 5.59 13.20 0.60
C VAL A 71 5.67 13.13 2.13
N VAL A 72 4.55 13.01 2.82
CA VAL A 72 4.49 12.83 4.28
C VAL A 72 4.82 11.38 4.67
N GLY A 73 4.22 10.41 4.01
CA GLY A 73 4.29 9.00 4.40
C GLY A 73 5.69 8.40 4.25
N LEU A 74 6.39 8.73 3.18
CA LEU A 74 7.74 8.19 2.92
C LEU A 74 8.76 8.52 4.00
N PRO A 75 8.96 9.80 4.41
CA PRO A 75 9.91 10.11 5.47
C PRO A 75 9.55 9.48 6.82
N ILE A 76 8.26 9.38 7.14
CA ILE A 76 7.81 8.67 8.35
C ILE A 76 8.25 7.22 8.35
N GLY A 77 8.20 6.54 7.20
CA GLY A 77 8.62 5.15 7.06
C GLY A 77 10.14 4.95 6.88
N LEU A 78 10.85 5.90 6.27
CA LEU A 78 12.22 5.70 5.78
C LEU A 78 13.29 6.54 6.48
N ALA A 79 12.92 7.63 7.19
CA ALA A 79 13.89 8.39 7.96
C ALA A 79 14.41 7.58 9.16
N ASN A 80 15.72 7.66 9.41
CA ASN A 80 16.36 6.90 10.47
C ASN A 80 16.00 7.41 11.87
N LYS A 81 15.72 8.72 11.99
CA LYS A 81 15.40 9.40 13.25
C LYS A 81 14.52 10.64 13.01
N SER A 82 13.95 11.18 14.06
CA SER A 82 13.13 12.41 14.02
C SER A 82 12.15 12.43 12.84
N ARG A 83 11.42 11.33 12.63
CA ARG A 83 10.57 11.04 11.47
C ARG A 83 9.54 12.13 11.18
N GLY A 84 8.92 12.69 12.23
CA GLY A 84 7.99 13.81 12.09
C GLY A 84 8.65 15.06 11.54
N ARG A 85 9.93 15.36 11.93
CA ARG A 85 10.71 16.46 11.37
C ARG A 85 11.07 16.21 9.92
N ALA A 86 11.47 14.99 9.58
CA ALA A 86 11.74 14.61 8.19
C ALA A 86 10.51 14.75 7.29
N ALA A 87 9.32 14.44 7.80
CA ALA A 87 8.06 14.63 7.08
C ALA A 87 7.78 16.14 6.84
N MET A 88 7.94 16.98 7.87
CA MET A 88 7.79 18.43 7.72
C MET A 88 8.78 19.00 6.71
N GLU A 89 10.07 18.60 6.77
CA GLU A 89 11.11 18.99 5.82
C GLU A 89 10.73 18.59 4.39
N ALA A 90 10.19 17.39 4.19
CA ALA A 90 9.76 16.91 2.88
C ALA A 90 8.58 17.71 2.33
N VAL A 91 7.59 18.02 3.15
CA VAL A 91 6.43 18.83 2.73
C VAL A 91 6.87 20.20 2.27
N ILE A 92 7.64 20.92 3.09
CA ILE A 92 8.05 22.28 2.74
C ILE A 92 8.99 22.30 1.52
N THR A 93 9.89 21.32 1.39
CA THR A 93 10.77 21.19 0.23
C THR A 93 9.99 20.86 -1.04
N TYR A 94 8.96 20.00 -0.95
CA TYR A 94 8.10 19.67 -2.07
C TYR A 94 7.24 20.86 -2.53
N MET A 95 6.71 21.63 -1.59
CA MET A 95 6.03 22.89 -1.92
C MET A 95 6.99 23.87 -2.59
N THR A 96 8.21 24.06 -2.06
CA THR A 96 9.25 24.90 -2.65
C THR A 96 9.58 24.46 -4.09
N TYR A 97 9.74 23.15 -4.32
CA TYR A 97 9.94 22.59 -5.66
C TYR A 97 8.81 22.97 -6.62
N ASN A 98 7.55 22.84 -6.21
CA ASN A 98 6.40 23.18 -7.05
C ASN A 98 6.32 24.69 -7.31
N TYR A 99 6.65 25.54 -6.33
CA TYR A 99 6.79 26.99 -6.54
C TYR A 99 7.88 27.32 -7.56
N PHE A 100 9.04 26.66 -7.51
CA PHE A 100 10.08 26.84 -8.52
C PHE A 100 9.63 26.43 -9.91
N VAL A 101 8.97 25.28 -10.04
CA VAL A 101 8.40 24.82 -11.32
C VAL A 101 7.42 25.87 -11.85
N GLY A 102 6.47 26.33 -11.04
CA GLY A 102 5.51 27.36 -11.41
C GLY A 102 6.18 28.67 -11.84
N ALA A 103 7.13 29.18 -11.05
CA ALA A 103 7.86 30.42 -11.36
C ALA A 103 8.69 30.30 -12.66
N ILE A 104 9.36 29.15 -12.88
CA ILE A 104 10.11 28.89 -14.12
C ILE A 104 9.17 28.90 -15.32
N LEU A 105 7.99 28.27 -15.22
CA LEU A 105 7.01 28.24 -16.29
C LEU A 105 6.35 29.60 -16.55
N THR A 106 6.14 30.41 -15.51
CA THR A 106 5.68 31.79 -15.65
C THR A 106 6.66 32.61 -16.51
N HIS A 107 7.96 32.50 -16.26
CA HIS A 107 8.96 33.30 -16.95
C HIS A 107 9.44 32.69 -18.29
N TRP A 108 9.57 31.38 -18.35
CA TRP A 108 10.17 30.67 -19.49
C TRP A 108 9.30 29.54 -20.08
N GLY A 109 8.00 29.52 -19.76
CA GLY A 109 7.09 28.44 -20.18
C GLY A 109 7.07 28.19 -21.68
N ALA A 110 7.16 29.25 -22.49
CA ALA A 110 7.23 29.12 -23.95
C ALA A 110 8.44 28.29 -24.42
N SER A 111 9.60 28.44 -23.78
CA SER A 111 10.80 27.66 -24.07
C SER A 111 10.68 26.18 -23.71
N PHE A 112 9.77 25.85 -22.81
CA PHE A 112 9.47 24.48 -22.38
C PHE A 112 8.21 23.88 -23.03
N GLY A 113 7.62 24.58 -24.03
CA GLY A 113 6.43 24.11 -24.73
C GLY A 113 5.10 24.39 -24.04
N ILE A 114 5.09 25.25 -23.01
CA ILE A 114 3.91 25.68 -22.25
C ILE A 114 3.78 27.20 -22.32
N PRO A 115 3.41 27.77 -23.48
CA PRO A 115 3.23 29.21 -23.59
C PRO A 115 2.00 29.69 -22.80
N ASN A 116 2.08 30.91 -22.28
CA ASN A 116 0.99 31.54 -21.52
C ASN A 116 0.56 30.77 -20.26
N PHE A 117 1.52 30.15 -19.56
CA PHE A 117 1.28 29.37 -18.34
C PHE A 117 0.32 30.07 -17.36
N ASP A 118 0.49 31.39 -17.12
CA ASP A 118 -0.35 32.13 -16.17
C ASP A 118 -1.82 32.20 -16.58
N LYS A 119 -2.10 32.24 -17.89
CA LYS A 119 -3.46 32.35 -18.44
C LYS A 119 -4.20 31.01 -18.51
N ILE A 120 -3.49 29.87 -18.44
CA ILE A 120 -4.11 28.55 -18.46
C ILE A 120 -4.87 28.36 -17.15
N GLN A 121 -6.17 28.20 -17.19
CA GLN A 121 -6.97 27.81 -16.03
C GLN A 121 -6.91 26.28 -15.86
N ILE A 122 -6.69 25.83 -14.63
CA ILE A 122 -6.78 24.42 -14.30
C ILE A 122 -8.27 24.08 -14.12
N VAL A 123 -8.79 23.29 -15.04
CA VAL A 123 -10.18 22.84 -15.02
C VAL A 123 -10.21 21.40 -14.56
N GLU A 124 -11.00 21.10 -13.54
CA GLU A 124 -11.17 19.71 -13.10
C GLU A 124 -11.62 18.82 -14.26
N ASN A 125 -11.04 17.63 -14.35
CA ASN A 125 -11.34 16.61 -15.37
C ASN A 125 -10.91 16.96 -16.82
N SER A 126 -10.01 17.90 -17.00
CA SER A 126 -9.41 18.20 -18.29
C SER A 126 -7.91 17.80 -18.29
N THR A 127 -7.33 17.69 -19.48
CA THR A 127 -5.88 17.38 -19.61
C THR A 127 -5.00 18.53 -19.12
N ASN A 128 -5.54 19.73 -18.92
CA ASN A 128 -4.87 20.93 -18.40
C ASN A 128 -3.45 21.16 -18.95
N HIS A 129 -3.17 20.71 -20.17
CA HIS A 129 -1.83 20.74 -20.76
C HIS A 129 -0.74 20.11 -19.87
N GLY A 130 -1.08 19.10 -19.07
CA GLY A 130 -0.17 18.46 -18.11
C GLY A 130 0.15 19.30 -16.87
N LEU A 131 -0.74 20.24 -16.53
CA LEU A 131 -0.65 21.07 -15.33
C LEU A 131 -1.61 20.58 -14.25
N THR A 132 -1.26 20.84 -13.00
CA THR A 132 -2.09 20.55 -11.83
C THR A 132 -1.97 21.65 -10.79
N GLU A 133 -2.78 21.56 -9.75
CA GLU A 133 -2.71 22.40 -8.57
C GLU A 133 -2.47 21.55 -7.32
N ILE A 134 -1.35 21.80 -6.65
CA ILE A 134 -0.95 21.09 -5.42
C ILE A 134 -0.98 22.09 -4.27
N ALA A 135 -1.89 21.91 -3.32
CA ALA A 135 -2.07 22.83 -2.19
C ALA A 135 -2.17 24.31 -2.62
N GLY A 136 -2.89 24.60 -3.72
CA GLY A 136 -3.03 25.95 -4.25
C GLY A 136 -1.84 26.44 -5.10
N ILE A 137 -0.82 25.60 -5.35
CA ILE A 137 0.33 25.92 -6.17
C ILE A 137 0.13 25.34 -7.58
N LYS A 138 0.02 26.20 -8.57
CA LYS A 138 -0.05 25.80 -9.98
C LYS A 138 1.31 25.34 -10.46
N THR A 139 1.40 24.11 -10.98
CA THR A 139 2.65 23.44 -11.33
C THR A 139 2.45 22.41 -12.44
N LEU A 140 3.51 21.76 -12.89
CA LEU A 140 3.42 20.56 -13.72
C LEU A 140 2.87 19.39 -12.92
N ASP A 141 1.97 18.63 -13.55
CA ASP A 141 1.48 17.36 -12.97
C ASP A 141 2.56 16.28 -13.04
N THR A 142 3.41 16.27 -12.04
CA THR A 142 4.40 15.20 -11.85
C THR A 142 3.83 14.03 -11.04
N SER A 143 2.54 14.13 -10.60
CA SER A 143 1.83 13.12 -9.84
C SER A 143 2.66 12.60 -8.65
N ILE A 144 2.47 11.36 -8.28
CA ILE A 144 3.22 10.68 -7.20
C ILE A 144 4.72 10.59 -7.52
N ILE A 145 5.12 10.49 -8.79
CA ILE A 145 6.53 10.33 -9.19
C ILE A 145 7.38 11.51 -8.72
N GLY A 146 6.91 12.73 -8.93
CA GLY A 146 7.60 13.93 -8.44
C GLY A 146 7.69 13.96 -6.91
N ALA A 147 6.61 13.56 -6.23
CA ALA A 147 6.57 13.43 -4.77
C ALA A 147 7.61 12.42 -4.25
N LEU A 148 7.70 11.24 -4.88
CA LEU A 148 8.67 10.20 -4.52
C LEU A 148 10.12 10.68 -4.68
N ILE A 149 10.41 11.37 -5.78
CA ILE A 149 11.76 11.90 -6.06
C ILE A 149 12.15 12.94 -5.00
N VAL A 150 11.29 13.93 -4.76
CA VAL A 150 11.58 14.99 -3.78
C VAL A 150 11.67 14.42 -2.36
N ALA A 151 10.73 13.58 -1.95
CA ALA A 151 10.77 12.93 -0.63
C ALA A 151 12.03 12.07 -0.47
N GLY A 152 12.43 11.33 -1.51
CA GLY A 152 13.67 10.54 -1.52
C GLY A 152 14.92 11.40 -1.31
N ILE A 153 15.00 12.53 -2.00
CA ILE A 153 16.10 13.51 -1.83
C ILE A 153 16.10 14.04 -0.40
N VAL A 154 14.94 14.44 0.13
CA VAL A 154 14.87 14.99 1.51
C VAL A 154 15.22 13.92 2.55
N ILE A 155 14.76 12.69 2.40
CA ILE A 155 15.14 11.57 3.29
C ILE A 155 16.66 11.36 3.27
N TRP A 156 17.29 11.41 2.08
CA TRP A 156 18.74 11.30 1.96
C TRP A 156 19.46 12.46 2.66
N LEU A 157 19.01 13.70 2.44
CA LEU A 157 19.55 14.89 3.12
C LEU A 157 19.39 14.80 4.64
N HIS A 158 18.17 14.44 5.10
CA HIS A 158 17.85 14.28 6.52
C HIS A 158 18.76 13.25 7.19
N ASN A 159 18.83 12.04 6.63
CA ASN A 159 19.61 10.95 7.20
C ASN A 159 21.12 11.25 7.26
N ARG A 160 21.63 12.16 6.39
CA ARG A 160 23.05 12.49 6.32
C ARG A 160 23.42 13.76 7.06
N TYR A 161 22.54 14.77 7.06
CA TYR A 161 22.92 16.11 7.48
C TYR A 161 22.16 16.64 8.70
N PHE A 162 21.12 15.97 9.16
CA PHE A 162 20.29 16.42 10.28
C PHE A 162 21.09 16.68 11.56
N ASP A 163 22.09 15.83 11.88
CA ASP A 163 22.92 15.97 13.09
C ASP A 163 24.24 16.70 12.84
N LYS A 164 24.42 17.25 11.65
CA LYS A 164 25.67 17.95 11.36
C LYS A 164 25.76 19.22 12.21
N LYS A 165 26.79 19.28 13.06
CA LYS A 165 27.09 20.48 13.81
C LYS A 165 27.62 21.54 12.87
N LEU A 166 27.06 22.73 12.94
CA LEU A 166 27.51 23.91 12.23
C LEU A 166 28.37 24.78 13.21
N PRO A 167 29.20 25.71 12.70
CA PRO A 167 29.88 26.70 13.56
C PRO A 167 28.86 27.44 14.43
N ASP A 168 29.27 27.89 15.63
CA ASP A 168 28.38 28.45 16.65
C ASP A 168 27.52 29.61 16.13
N TRP A 169 28.07 30.45 15.26
CA TRP A 169 27.35 31.57 14.65
C TRP A 169 26.26 31.15 13.65
N LEU A 170 26.30 29.93 13.17
CA LEU A 170 25.24 29.27 12.34
C LEU A 170 24.41 28.28 13.14
N GLY A 171 24.57 28.17 14.44
CA GLY A 171 23.91 27.17 15.29
C GLY A 171 22.39 27.16 15.17
N THR A 172 21.76 28.32 14.94
CA THR A 172 20.31 28.47 14.73
C THR A 172 19.81 27.72 13.47
N PHE A 173 20.69 27.50 12.50
CA PHE A 173 20.34 26.79 11.24
C PHE A 173 20.61 25.30 11.29
N GLN A 174 20.91 24.71 12.45
CA GLN A 174 21.14 23.26 12.58
C GLN A 174 19.83 22.47 12.48
N GLY A 175 19.96 21.14 12.24
CA GLY A 175 18.83 20.21 12.19
C GLY A 175 17.96 20.41 10.96
N SER A 176 16.65 20.50 11.15
CA SER A 176 15.68 20.62 10.06
C SER A 176 15.91 21.82 9.16
N THR A 177 16.35 22.96 9.73
CA THR A 177 16.62 24.17 8.95
C THR A 177 17.78 23.94 7.97
N TYR A 178 18.83 23.26 8.41
CA TYR A 178 19.96 22.94 7.54
C TYR A 178 19.58 21.98 6.41
N VAL A 179 18.78 20.96 6.73
CA VAL A 179 18.25 20.03 5.72
C VAL A 179 17.41 20.78 4.69
N TYR A 180 16.54 21.69 5.14
CA TYR A 180 15.70 22.49 4.25
C TYR A 180 16.53 23.45 3.37
N ILE A 181 17.57 24.12 3.92
CA ILE A 181 18.47 24.98 3.14
C ILE A 181 19.12 24.19 1.99
N LEU A 182 19.64 23.01 2.29
CA LEU A 182 20.23 22.15 1.26
C LEU A 182 19.17 21.71 0.24
N GLY A 183 17.98 21.34 0.72
CA GLY A 183 16.82 20.99 -0.10
C GLY A 183 16.43 22.13 -1.03
N PHE A 184 16.30 23.35 -0.52
CA PHE A 184 15.95 24.55 -1.29
C PHE A 184 16.87 24.73 -2.51
N PHE A 185 18.19 24.72 -2.30
CA PHE A 185 19.14 24.88 -3.41
C PHE A 185 19.13 23.69 -4.38
N LEU A 186 18.87 22.46 -3.89
CA LEU A 186 18.77 21.30 -4.76
C LEU A 186 17.49 21.29 -5.61
N MET A 187 16.41 21.89 -5.11
CA MET A 187 15.15 21.97 -5.85
C MET A 187 15.22 22.92 -7.05
N ILE A 188 16.12 23.89 -7.09
CA ILE A 188 16.29 24.79 -8.24
C ILE A 188 16.68 24.01 -9.50
N PRO A 189 17.83 23.29 -9.55
CA PRO A 189 18.18 22.51 -10.74
C PRO A 189 17.17 21.38 -11.00
N LEU A 190 16.58 20.76 -9.97
CA LEU A 190 15.55 19.75 -10.16
C LEU A 190 14.32 20.33 -10.88
N ALA A 191 13.85 21.51 -10.49
CA ALA A 191 12.72 22.16 -11.13
C ALA A 191 13.01 22.50 -12.61
N VAL A 192 14.21 22.97 -12.93
CA VAL A 192 14.63 23.22 -14.32
C VAL A 192 14.62 21.90 -15.14
N ILE A 193 15.23 20.85 -14.59
CA ILE A 193 15.23 19.52 -15.21
C ILE A 193 13.81 19.01 -15.42
N THR A 194 12.91 19.22 -14.45
CA THR A 194 11.51 18.84 -14.55
C THR A 194 10.80 19.62 -15.65
N CYS A 195 10.94 20.94 -15.71
CA CYS A 195 10.32 21.77 -16.76
C CYS A 195 10.76 21.34 -18.16
N TRP A 196 12.03 20.91 -18.33
CA TRP A 196 12.56 20.44 -19.60
C TRP A 196 12.19 19.00 -19.93
N GLY A 197 12.25 18.10 -18.94
CA GLY A 197 12.13 16.65 -19.13
C GLY A 197 10.70 16.13 -19.01
N TRP A 198 9.91 16.66 -18.06
CA TRP A 198 8.60 16.13 -17.75
C TRP A 198 7.58 16.22 -18.89
N PRO A 199 7.50 17.28 -19.70
CA PRO A 199 6.62 17.30 -20.86
C PRO A 199 6.91 16.16 -21.86
N LYS A 200 8.18 15.75 -21.99
CA LYS A 200 8.57 14.59 -22.82
C LYS A 200 8.14 13.27 -22.20
N VAL A 201 8.24 13.15 -20.86
CA VAL A 201 7.73 12.00 -20.12
C VAL A 201 6.22 11.90 -20.28
N GLN A 202 5.48 12.99 -20.18
CA GLN A 202 4.03 13.03 -20.41
C GLN A 202 3.66 12.60 -21.83
N LEU A 203 4.40 13.05 -22.85
CA LEU A 203 4.22 12.57 -24.22
C LEU A 203 4.47 11.05 -24.33
N GLY A 204 5.52 10.54 -23.68
CA GLY A 204 5.80 9.11 -23.61
C GLY A 204 4.69 8.32 -22.93
N ILE A 205 4.15 8.85 -21.84
CA ILE A 205 2.99 8.28 -21.12
C ILE A 205 1.76 8.25 -22.06
N THR A 206 1.48 9.32 -22.78
CA THR A 206 0.37 9.37 -23.74
C THR A 206 0.55 8.35 -24.87
N GLN A 207 1.76 8.18 -25.40
CA GLN A 207 2.06 7.15 -26.40
C GLN A 207 1.90 5.74 -25.83
N LEU A 208 2.34 5.52 -24.58
CA LEU A 208 2.15 4.26 -23.87
C LEU A 208 0.66 3.98 -23.64
N GLN A 209 -0.15 4.99 -23.29
CA GLN A 209 -1.60 4.86 -23.22
C GLN A 209 -2.22 4.37 -24.52
N HIS A 210 -1.85 4.98 -25.65
CA HIS A 210 -2.31 4.53 -26.96
C HIS A 210 -1.90 3.09 -27.26
N PHE A 211 -0.66 2.71 -26.95
CA PHE A 211 -0.18 1.35 -27.10
C PHE A 211 -0.94 0.36 -26.20
N ILE A 212 -1.15 0.69 -24.93
CA ILE A 212 -1.88 -0.16 -23.97
C ILE A 212 -3.35 -0.31 -24.40
N VAL A 213 -4.01 0.78 -24.77
CA VAL A 213 -5.39 0.74 -25.27
C VAL A 213 -5.49 -0.05 -26.56
N SER A 214 -4.50 0.06 -27.46
CA SER A 214 -4.45 -0.69 -28.72
C SER A 214 -4.08 -2.16 -28.56
N SER A 215 -3.23 -2.53 -27.58
CA SER A 215 -2.86 -3.93 -27.31
C SER A 215 -3.88 -4.71 -26.48
N GLY A 216 -4.90 -4.04 -25.93
CA GLY A 216 -6.11 -4.63 -25.35
C GLY A 216 -5.82 -5.71 -24.32
N VAL A 217 -6.22 -6.94 -24.63
CA VAL A 217 -6.20 -8.10 -23.73
C VAL A 217 -4.80 -8.50 -23.26
N VAL A 218 -3.79 -8.41 -24.13
CA VAL A 218 -2.41 -8.80 -23.82
C VAL A 218 -1.78 -7.83 -22.82
N GLY A 219 -2.02 -6.52 -22.98
CA GLY A 219 -1.52 -5.50 -22.06
C GLY A 219 -2.10 -5.68 -20.64
N ILE A 220 -3.39 -6.02 -20.54
CA ILE A 220 -4.05 -6.32 -19.26
C ILE A 220 -3.44 -7.55 -18.60
N TRP A 221 -3.15 -8.60 -19.37
CA TRP A 221 -2.53 -9.81 -18.84
C TRP A 221 -1.14 -9.54 -18.28
N ILE A 222 -0.28 -8.86 -19.03
CA ILE A 222 1.09 -8.50 -18.61
C ILE A 222 1.05 -7.63 -17.35
N TYR A 223 0.19 -6.64 -17.32
CA TYR A 223 0.04 -5.75 -16.16
C TYR A 223 -0.37 -6.52 -14.90
N ASN A 224 -1.43 -7.35 -14.98
CA ASN A 224 -1.91 -8.12 -13.84
C ASN A 224 -0.85 -9.14 -13.37
N PHE A 225 -0.12 -9.77 -14.30
CA PHE A 225 0.98 -10.67 -13.97
C PHE A 225 2.11 -9.96 -13.23
N LEU A 226 2.59 -8.82 -13.76
CA LEU A 226 3.65 -8.03 -13.13
C LEU A 226 3.23 -7.49 -11.77
N ASN A 227 2.00 -6.99 -11.66
CA ASN A 227 1.46 -6.50 -10.39
C ASN A 227 1.50 -7.58 -9.31
N ARG A 228 1.16 -8.84 -9.64
CA ARG A 228 1.16 -9.94 -8.70
C ARG A 228 2.57 -10.51 -8.43
N VAL A 229 3.33 -10.80 -9.48
CA VAL A 229 4.64 -11.45 -9.33
C VAL A 229 5.66 -10.60 -8.60
N LEU A 230 5.53 -9.27 -8.65
CA LEU A 230 6.45 -8.33 -8.00
C LEU A 230 6.13 -8.00 -6.53
N ILE A 231 5.02 -8.49 -5.97
CA ILE A 231 4.65 -8.26 -4.55
C ILE A 231 5.79 -8.61 -3.59
N PRO A 232 6.50 -9.76 -3.73
CA PRO A 232 7.56 -10.13 -2.80
C PRO A 232 8.75 -9.18 -2.75
N THR A 233 8.97 -8.46 -3.85
CA THR A 233 10.05 -7.46 -3.96
C THR A 233 9.62 -6.08 -3.49
N GLY A 234 8.31 -5.82 -3.37
CA GLY A 234 7.73 -4.50 -3.13
C GLY A 234 7.72 -3.60 -4.37
N LEU A 235 8.18 -4.10 -5.53
CA LEU A 235 8.23 -3.33 -6.79
C LEU A 235 6.85 -3.17 -7.44
N HIS A 236 5.85 -3.96 -7.05
CA HIS A 236 4.49 -3.87 -7.57
C HIS A 236 3.89 -2.46 -7.37
N HIS A 237 4.28 -1.74 -6.31
CA HIS A 237 3.87 -0.34 -6.12
C HIS A 237 4.32 0.57 -7.27
N LEU A 238 5.49 0.34 -7.84
CA LEU A 238 5.97 1.11 -9.00
C LEU A 238 5.18 0.77 -10.27
N VAL A 239 4.55 -0.41 -10.32
CA VAL A 239 3.73 -0.83 -11.46
C VAL A 239 2.31 -0.28 -11.35
N TYR A 240 1.62 -0.48 -10.21
CA TYR A 240 0.19 -0.15 -10.14
C TYR A 240 -0.09 1.33 -9.84
N ILE A 241 0.76 2.02 -9.05
CA ILE A 241 0.51 3.40 -8.64
C ILE A 241 0.36 4.35 -9.85
N PRO A 242 1.22 4.32 -10.86
CA PRO A 242 1.04 5.18 -12.03
C PRO A 242 -0.24 4.92 -12.82
N PHE A 243 -0.78 3.72 -12.78
CA PHE A 243 -2.04 3.36 -13.43
C PHE A 243 -3.25 3.74 -12.58
N GLN A 244 -3.22 3.41 -11.31
CA GLN A 244 -4.36 3.58 -10.41
C GLN A 244 -4.58 5.03 -10.02
N TYR A 245 -3.52 5.75 -9.69
CA TYR A 245 -3.55 7.12 -9.17
C TYR A 245 -2.83 8.12 -10.06
N GLY A 246 -1.98 7.68 -10.95
CA GLY A 246 -1.22 8.52 -11.87
C GLY A 246 -1.78 8.53 -13.29
N PRO A 247 -1.25 9.38 -14.17
CA PRO A 247 -1.77 9.61 -15.52
C PRO A 247 -1.35 8.56 -16.55
N ALA A 248 -0.89 7.36 -16.14
CA ALA A 248 -0.38 6.35 -17.06
C ALA A 248 -1.42 5.82 -18.07
N VAL A 249 -2.71 5.85 -17.73
CA VAL A 249 -3.81 5.37 -18.58
C VAL A 249 -4.85 6.46 -18.82
N VAL A 250 -5.25 7.17 -17.76
CA VAL A 250 -6.19 8.28 -17.81
C VAL A 250 -5.70 9.41 -16.92
N VAL A 251 -6.05 10.63 -17.25
CA VAL A 251 -5.69 11.79 -16.44
C VAL A 251 -6.26 11.66 -15.03
N GLY A 252 -5.39 11.78 -14.03
CA GLY A 252 -5.74 11.66 -12.62
C GLY A 252 -5.94 10.23 -12.11
N GLY A 253 -5.58 9.21 -12.91
CA GLY A 253 -5.62 7.82 -12.50
C GLY A 253 -6.96 7.10 -12.70
N LEU A 254 -6.90 5.78 -12.78
CA LEU A 254 -8.05 4.93 -13.07
C LEU A 254 -9.12 4.94 -11.97
N GLN A 255 -8.72 4.91 -10.69
CA GLN A 255 -9.66 4.94 -9.58
C GLN A 255 -10.41 6.27 -9.49
N PRO A 256 -9.75 7.45 -9.47
CA PRO A 256 -10.46 8.72 -9.52
C PRO A 256 -11.32 8.89 -10.79
N TYR A 257 -10.85 8.40 -11.92
CA TYR A 257 -11.65 8.39 -13.16
C TYR A 257 -12.95 7.62 -12.98
N TRP A 258 -12.89 6.39 -12.43
CA TRP A 258 -14.06 5.57 -12.16
C TRP A 258 -15.07 6.28 -11.26
N LEU A 259 -14.59 6.77 -10.11
CA LEU A 259 -15.43 7.42 -9.11
C LEU A 259 -16.13 8.68 -9.64
N ARG A 260 -15.43 9.49 -10.43
CA ARG A 260 -16.03 10.69 -11.08
C ARG A 260 -17.16 10.35 -12.04
N HIS A 261 -17.07 9.25 -12.75
CA HIS A 261 -18.06 8.83 -13.73
C HIS A 261 -19.07 7.81 -13.18
N LEU A 262 -18.97 7.44 -11.91
CA LEU A 262 -19.76 6.36 -11.31
C LEU A 262 -21.26 6.56 -11.51
N THR A 263 -21.78 7.77 -11.24
CA THR A 263 -23.20 8.11 -11.44
C THR A 263 -23.59 8.02 -12.92
N GLN A 264 -22.74 8.49 -13.83
CA GLN A 264 -22.98 8.40 -15.27
C GLN A 264 -23.03 6.93 -15.73
N PHE A 265 -22.13 6.11 -15.25
CA PHE A 265 -22.11 4.68 -15.56
C PHE A 265 -23.34 3.96 -14.99
N ALA A 266 -23.75 4.30 -13.77
CA ALA A 266 -24.92 3.73 -13.13
C ALA A 266 -26.23 4.01 -13.89
N MET A 267 -26.35 5.16 -14.52
CA MET A 267 -27.52 5.52 -15.34
C MET A 267 -27.47 4.97 -16.78
N SER A 268 -26.31 4.51 -17.24
CA SER A 268 -26.14 4.01 -18.61
C SER A 268 -26.58 2.57 -18.73
N THR A 269 -27.21 2.22 -19.83
CA THR A 269 -27.54 0.84 -20.23
C THR A 269 -26.51 0.23 -21.18
N LYS A 270 -25.51 1.03 -21.63
CA LYS A 270 -24.43 0.52 -22.49
C LYS A 270 -23.49 -0.39 -21.69
N PRO A 271 -22.93 -1.44 -22.30
CA PRO A 271 -21.97 -2.30 -21.63
C PRO A 271 -20.81 -1.50 -21.02
N LEU A 272 -20.47 -1.78 -19.74
CA LEU A 272 -19.41 -1.06 -19.02
C LEU A 272 -18.06 -1.08 -19.77
N LYS A 273 -17.74 -2.17 -20.47
CA LYS A 273 -16.53 -2.29 -21.28
C LYS A 273 -16.48 -1.28 -22.45
N GLN A 274 -17.64 -0.85 -22.96
CA GLN A 274 -17.70 0.21 -23.99
C GLN A 274 -17.55 1.60 -23.36
N LEU A 275 -18.02 1.79 -22.12
CA LEU A 275 -17.96 3.07 -21.41
C LEU A 275 -16.56 3.34 -20.83
N ALA A 276 -15.91 2.28 -20.31
CA ALA A 276 -14.65 2.41 -19.60
C ALA A 276 -13.70 1.20 -19.85
N PRO A 277 -13.27 0.96 -21.11
CA PRO A 277 -12.45 -0.22 -21.44
C PRO A 277 -11.10 -0.23 -20.70
N GLN A 278 -10.57 0.94 -20.33
CA GLN A 278 -9.33 1.09 -19.59
C GLN A 278 -9.39 0.53 -18.16
N LEU A 279 -10.57 0.32 -17.59
CA LEU A 279 -10.75 -0.23 -16.25
C LEU A 279 -10.46 -1.75 -16.18
N GLY A 280 -10.14 -2.40 -17.30
CA GLY A 280 -9.58 -3.75 -17.31
C GLY A 280 -8.27 -3.87 -16.51
N PHE A 281 -7.52 -2.78 -16.34
CA PHE A 281 -6.32 -2.74 -15.49
C PHE A 281 -6.64 -2.74 -13.99
N GLN A 282 -7.88 -2.47 -13.57
CA GLN A 282 -8.27 -2.42 -12.16
C GLN A 282 -8.92 -3.73 -11.64
N LEU A 283 -8.80 -4.82 -12.39
CA LEU A 283 -9.42 -6.10 -12.01
C LEU A 283 -8.61 -6.94 -11.02
N TYR A 284 -7.40 -6.52 -10.65
CA TYR A 284 -6.46 -7.31 -9.83
C TYR A 284 -6.90 -7.50 -8.36
N GLY A 285 -8.02 -6.95 -7.93
CA GLY A 285 -8.64 -7.29 -6.64
C GLY A 285 -9.43 -8.61 -6.69
N ASN A 286 -9.80 -9.09 -7.87
CA ASN A 286 -10.58 -10.33 -7.98
C ASN A 286 -9.82 -11.56 -7.43
N GLU A 287 -8.50 -11.65 -7.62
CA GLU A 287 -7.75 -12.75 -7.03
C GLU A 287 -7.74 -12.72 -5.50
N LYS A 288 -7.85 -11.54 -4.90
CA LYS A 288 -7.91 -11.35 -3.46
C LYS A 288 -9.22 -11.87 -2.87
N MET A 289 -10.31 -11.79 -3.67
CA MET A 289 -11.63 -12.28 -3.29
C MET A 289 -11.82 -13.76 -3.62
N PHE A 290 -11.34 -14.24 -4.77
CA PHE A 290 -11.63 -15.58 -5.25
C PHE A 290 -10.47 -16.57 -5.05
N LEU A 291 -9.23 -16.18 -5.37
CA LEU A 291 -8.11 -17.12 -5.38
C LEU A 291 -7.41 -17.24 -4.01
N ALA A 292 -7.18 -16.15 -3.31
CA ALA A 292 -6.47 -16.21 -2.03
C ALA A 292 -7.26 -16.97 -0.93
N PRO A 293 -8.57 -16.77 -0.76
CA PRO A 293 -9.34 -17.59 0.19
C PRO A 293 -9.36 -19.07 -0.15
N ILE A 294 -9.41 -19.42 -1.45
CA ILE A 294 -9.43 -20.83 -1.86
C ILE A 294 -8.08 -21.50 -1.70
N ILE A 295 -6.97 -20.74 -1.80
CA ILE A 295 -5.63 -21.22 -1.45
C ILE A 295 -5.57 -21.58 0.05
N CYS A 296 -6.17 -20.78 0.94
CA CYS A 296 -6.30 -21.12 2.36
C CYS A 296 -7.08 -22.45 2.54
N LEU A 297 -8.13 -22.66 1.78
CA LEU A 297 -8.86 -23.94 1.81
C LEU A 297 -7.99 -25.11 1.33
N ALA A 298 -7.18 -24.92 0.29
CA ALA A 298 -6.25 -25.95 -0.18
C ALA A 298 -5.20 -26.31 0.89
N PHE A 299 -4.67 -25.32 1.63
CA PHE A 299 -3.79 -25.56 2.76
C PHE A 299 -4.48 -26.34 3.88
N TYR A 300 -5.69 -25.91 4.25
CA TYR A 300 -6.47 -26.61 5.30
C TYR A 300 -6.77 -28.09 4.96
N VAL A 301 -7.18 -28.35 3.72
CA VAL A 301 -7.52 -29.71 3.29
C VAL A 301 -6.28 -30.61 3.27
N THR A 302 -5.11 -30.06 2.90
CA THR A 302 -3.85 -30.80 2.83
C THR A 302 -3.10 -30.87 4.16
N ALA A 303 -3.55 -30.17 5.20
CA ALA A 303 -2.97 -30.16 6.53
C ALA A 303 -3.11 -31.54 7.22
N LYS A 304 -2.14 -31.87 8.08
CA LYS A 304 -2.16 -33.08 8.93
C LYS A 304 -3.38 -33.07 9.86
N LYS A 305 -3.97 -34.23 10.12
CA LYS A 305 -5.22 -34.34 10.91
C LYS A 305 -5.12 -33.70 12.30
N ASN A 306 -4.00 -33.90 13.00
CA ASN A 306 -3.72 -33.36 14.33
C ASN A 306 -3.55 -31.83 14.34
N LYS A 307 -3.20 -31.21 13.21
CA LYS A 307 -2.93 -29.77 13.07
C LYS A 307 -4.10 -28.96 12.49
N LYS A 308 -5.16 -29.62 12.01
CA LYS A 308 -6.28 -28.93 11.33
C LYS A 308 -6.91 -27.82 12.14
N LYS A 309 -7.09 -28.01 13.46
CA LYS A 309 -7.69 -26.99 14.34
C LYS A 309 -6.82 -25.72 14.41
N GLN A 310 -5.51 -25.87 14.57
CA GLN A 310 -4.58 -24.74 14.58
C GLN A 310 -4.51 -24.06 13.21
N THR A 311 -4.44 -24.87 12.14
CA THR A 311 -4.43 -24.38 10.75
C THR A 311 -5.69 -23.56 10.44
N SER A 312 -6.88 -24.01 10.82
CA SER A 312 -8.12 -23.27 10.58
C SER A 312 -8.18 -21.96 11.36
N ALA A 313 -7.73 -21.95 12.62
CA ALA A 313 -7.68 -20.74 13.44
C ALA A 313 -6.78 -19.65 12.83
N LEU A 314 -5.76 -20.05 12.08
CA LEU A 314 -4.82 -19.15 11.42
C LEU A 314 -5.30 -18.70 10.03
N LEU A 315 -5.84 -19.64 9.25
CA LEU A 315 -6.19 -19.39 7.84
C LEU A 315 -7.56 -18.70 7.68
N ILE A 316 -8.53 -18.93 8.57
CA ILE A 316 -9.85 -18.29 8.46
C ILE A 316 -9.75 -16.76 8.56
N PRO A 317 -9.10 -16.18 9.59
CA PRO A 317 -8.92 -14.72 9.64
C PRO A 317 -8.17 -14.17 8.42
N ALA A 318 -7.12 -14.87 7.97
CA ALA A 318 -6.34 -14.45 6.80
C ALA A 318 -7.19 -14.46 5.51
N ALA A 319 -8.01 -15.50 5.31
CA ALA A 319 -8.91 -15.61 4.17
C ALA A 319 -10.01 -14.53 4.20
N LEU A 320 -10.61 -14.26 5.37
CA LEU A 320 -11.60 -13.20 5.54
C LEU A 320 -10.99 -11.81 5.31
N THR A 321 -9.79 -11.56 5.83
CA THR A 321 -9.07 -10.32 5.59
C THR A 321 -8.80 -10.12 4.10
N SER A 322 -8.33 -11.16 3.40
CA SER A 322 -8.13 -11.10 1.94
C SER A 322 -9.44 -10.81 1.21
N PHE A 323 -10.49 -11.55 1.52
CA PHE A 323 -11.79 -11.42 0.86
C PHE A 323 -12.41 -10.04 1.07
N PHE A 324 -12.50 -9.55 2.31
CA PHE A 324 -13.20 -8.31 2.62
C PHE A 324 -12.36 -7.06 2.34
N THR A 325 -11.07 -7.06 2.70
CA THR A 325 -10.23 -5.85 2.63
C THR A 325 -9.19 -5.87 1.51
N GLY A 326 -9.00 -7.01 0.84
CA GLY A 326 -8.01 -7.16 -0.22
C GLY A 326 -6.56 -7.24 0.27
N ILE A 327 -6.31 -7.50 1.56
CA ILE A 327 -4.97 -7.67 2.13
C ILE A 327 -4.57 -9.14 2.07
N THR A 328 -3.67 -9.51 1.15
CA THR A 328 -3.26 -10.89 0.90
C THR A 328 -1.90 -11.27 1.49
N GLU A 329 -1.12 -10.30 1.95
CA GLU A 329 0.25 -10.50 2.43
C GLU A 329 0.41 -11.63 3.45
N PRO A 330 -0.50 -11.81 4.44
CA PRO A 330 -0.39 -12.91 5.39
C PRO A 330 -0.44 -14.29 4.73
N ILE A 331 -1.21 -14.41 3.65
CA ILE A 331 -1.33 -15.65 2.86
C ILE A 331 -0.13 -15.77 1.92
N ASP A 332 0.16 -14.73 1.17
CA ASP A 332 1.15 -14.69 0.09
C ASP A 332 2.55 -15.03 0.59
N PHE A 333 3.00 -14.41 1.69
CA PHE A 333 4.31 -14.69 2.27
C PHE A 333 4.45 -16.11 2.81
N THR A 334 3.35 -16.76 3.15
CA THR A 334 3.35 -18.11 3.69
C THR A 334 3.90 -19.13 2.69
N TYR A 335 3.41 -19.10 1.45
CA TYR A 335 3.82 -20.11 0.46
C TYR A 335 4.86 -19.60 -0.53
N LEU A 336 5.03 -18.29 -0.66
CA LEU A 336 6.08 -17.73 -1.47
C LEU A 336 7.47 -18.31 -1.11
N PHE A 337 7.76 -18.43 0.19
CA PHE A 337 9.05 -18.94 0.64
C PHE A 337 9.11 -20.46 0.76
N ALA A 338 7.97 -21.09 1.08
CA ALA A 338 7.88 -22.54 1.18
C ALA A 338 7.80 -23.23 -0.19
N ALA A 339 7.16 -22.58 -1.16
CA ALA A 339 6.88 -23.12 -2.48
C ALA A 339 6.83 -22.02 -3.55
N PRO A 340 7.96 -21.44 -3.98
CA PRO A 340 8.00 -20.34 -4.94
C PRO A 340 7.29 -20.65 -6.28
N VAL A 341 7.26 -21.92 -6.66
CA VAL A 341 6.58 -22.36 -7.88
C VAL A 341 5.07 -22.13 -7.78
N LEU A 342 4.47 -22.33 -6.60
CA LEU A 342 3.05 -22.02 -6.38
C LEU A 342 2.77 -20.53 -6.52
N TRP A 343 3.72 -19.67 -6.13
CA TRP A 343 3.61 -18.23 -6.33
C TRP A 343 3.55 -17.84 -7.81
N ILE A 344 4.41 -18.41 -8.62
CA ILE A 344 4.39 -18.15 -10.07
C ILE A 344 3.09 -18.64 -10.69
N ILE A 345 2.63 -19.83 -10.32
CA ILE A 345 1.35 -20.39 -10.80
C ILE A 345 0.18 -19.51 -10.39
N TYR A 346 0.16 -19.05 -9.15
CA TYR A 346 -0.86 -18.11 -8.67
C TYR A 346 -0.87 -16.81 -9.48
N SER A 347 0.32 -16.24 -9.74
CA SER A 347 0.44 -15.03 -10.56
C SER A 347 -0.06 -15.22 -11.99
N LEU A 348 0.20 -16.38 -12.59
CA LEU A 348 -0.31 -16.75 -13.91
C LEU A 348 -1.83 -16.94 -13.90
N LEU A 349 -2.38 -17.64 -12.91
CA LEU A 349 -3.82 -17.86 -12.77
C LEU A 349 -4.56 -16.53 -12.53
N SER A 350 -4.02 -15.65 -11.69
CA SER A 350 -4.56 -14.32 -11.43
C SER A 350 -4.63 -13.47 -12.71
N ALA A 351 -3.51 -13.35 -13.43
CA ALA A 351 -3.45 -12.60 -14.68
C ALA A 351 -4.43 -13.15 -15.72
N THR A 352 -4.50 -14.47 -15.84
CA THR A 352 -5.39 -15.15 -16.80
C THR A 352 -6.86 -14.95 -16.42
N MET A 353 -7.21 -15.09 -15.14
CA MET A 353 -8.57 -14.86 -14.64
C MET A 353 -9.05 -13.43 -14.97
N ASN A 354 -8.25 -12.42 -14.59
CA ASN A 354 -8.62 -11.02 -14.81
C ASN A 354 -8.73 -10.69 -16.30
N THR A 355 -7.86 -11.26 -17.12
CA THR A 355 -7.88 -11.09 -18.58
C THR A 355 -9.11 -11.75 -19.20
N ILE A 356 -9.50 -12.93 -18.76
CA ILE A 356 -10.73 -13.59 -19.19
C ILE A 356 -11.96 -12.79 -18.74
N MET A 357 -12.00 -12.32 -17.49
CA MET A 357 -13.05 -11.42 -17.00
C MET A 357 -13.20 -10.20 -17.92
N PHE A 358 -12.10 -9.52 -18.23
CA PHE A 358 -12.12 -8.40 -19.17
C PHE A 358 -12.62 -8.79 -20.57
N SER A 359 -12.21 -9.95 -21.09
CA SER A 359 -12.63 -10.43 -22.41
C SER A 359 -14.14 -10.62 -22.47
N PHE A 360 -14.75 -11.09 -21.39
CA PHE A 360 -16.20 -11.27 -21.24
C PHE A 360 -16.94 -10.01 -20.79
N GLY A 361 -16.29 -8.83 -20.79
CA GLY A 361 -16.94 -7.55 -20.56
C GLY A 361 -16.88 -7.04 -19.13
N VAL A 362 -16.18 -7.73 -18.23
CA VAL A 362 -16.01 -7.27 -16.85
C VAL A 362 -15.00 -6.12 -16.82
N VAL A 363 -15.45 -4.98 -16.35
CA VAL A 363 -14.63 -3.79 -16.04
C VAL A 363 -15.19 -3.11 -14.80
N GLY A 364 -14.34 -2.42 -14.07
CA GLY A 364 -14.72 -1.69 -12.86
C GLY A 364 -13.51 -1.37 -12.00
N ASN A 365 -13.68 -0.59 -10.97
CA ASN A 365 -12.64 -0.38 -9.96
C ASN A 365 -12.67 -1.52 -8.92
N MET A 366 -12.06 -2.62 -9.27
CA MET A 366 -12.00 -3.85 -8.47
C MET A 366 -10.55 -4.12 -8.05
N SER A 367 -9.90 -3.13 -7.43
CA SER A 367 -8.50 -3.21 -7.00
C SER A 367 -8.35 -3.64 -5.53
N GLY A 368 -9.38 -3.46 -4.72
CA GLY A 368 -9.45 -3.82 -3.31
C GLY A 368 -10.07 -5.18 -3.03
N GLY A 369 -10.77 -5.30 -1.90
CA GLY A 369 -11.54 -6.48 -1.51
C GLY A 369 -13.03 -6.37 -1.85
N ALA A 370 -13.84 -7.24 -1.24
CA ALA A 370 -15.29 -7.26 -1.46
C ALA A 370 -15.98 -5.99 -0.96
N ILE A 371 -15.47 -5.35 0.10
CA ILE A 371 -16.05 -4.10 0.62
C ILE A 371 -15.91 -3.00 -0.42
N ASP A 372 -14.71 -2.76 -0.95
CA ASP A 372 -14.45 -1.75 -1.97
C ASP A 372 -15.22 -2.09 -3.26
N THR A 373 -15.18 -3.36 -3.69
CA THR A 373 -15.89 -3.83 -4.88
C THR A 373 -17.40 -3.64 -4.75
N ALA A 374 -17.98 -3.91 -3.59
CA ALA A 374 -19.40 -3.69 -3.36
C ALA A 374 -19.75 -2.21 -3.37
N ALA A 375 -19.00 -1.37 -2.66
CA ALA A 375 -19.27 0.06 -2.55
C ALA A 375 -19.10 0.80 -3.88
N GLU A 376 -18.05 0.45 -4.65
CA GLU A 376 -17.68 1.17 -5.85
C GLU A 376 -18.24 0.56 -7.15
N ASN A 377 -18.77 -0.68 -7.11
CA ASN A 377 -19.27 -1.36 -8.31
C ASN A 377 -20.63 -2.01 -8.09
N TRP A 378 -20.74 -3.03 -7.20
CA TRP A 378 -21.97 -3.84 -7.12
C TRP A 378 -23.17 -2.99 -6.71
N ILE A 379 -23.09 -2.25 -5.61
CA ILE A 379 -24.23 -1.48 -5.09
C ILE A 379 -24.68 -0.41 -6.08
N PRO A 380 -23.80 0.51 -6.56
CA PRO A 380 -24.25 1.60 -7.41
C PRO A 380 -24.64 1.18 -8.84
N LEU A 381 -24.10 0.07 -9.34
CA LEU A 381 -24.21 -0.30 -10.76
C LEU A 381 -25.09 -1.53 -11.02
N TRP A 382 -25.55 -2.23 -9.96
CA TRP A 382 -26.28 -3.50 -10.11
C TRP A 382 -27.51 -3.39 -11.00
N ALA A 383 -28.27 -2.31 -10.87
CA ALA A 383 -29.54 -2.15 -11.58
C ALA A 383 -29.40 -2.33 -13.10
N ASN A 384 -28.38 -1.71 -13.71
CA ASN A 384 -28.18 -1.73 -15.15
C ASN A 384 -27.05 -2.66 -15.62
N HIS A 385 -26.17 -3.11 -14.71
CA HIS A 385 -24.95 -3.85 -15.07
C HIS A 385 -24.78 -5.18 -14.33
N TRP A 386 -25.84 -5.74 -13.75
CA TRP A 386 -25.79 -6.98 -12.98
C TRP A 386 -25.14 -8.15 -13.74
N GLN A 387 -25.31 -8.19 -15.07
CA GLN A 387 -24.72 -9.23 -15.93
C GLN A 387 -23.19 -9.21 -15.88
N THR A 388 -22.59 -8.01 -15.86
CA THR A 388 -21.14 -7.83 -15.71
C THR A 388 -20.65 -8.43 -14.39
N PHE A 389 -21.35 -8.18 -13.29
CA PHE A 389 -20.96 -8.67 -11.97
C PHE A 389 -21.27 -10.15 -11.77
N LEU A 390 -22.35 -10.65 -12.36
CA LEU A 390 -22.60 -12.08 -12.40
C LEU A 390 -21.50 -12.82 -13.18
N THR A 391 -21.07 -12.27 -14.32
CA THR A 391 -19.95 -12.81 -15.10
C THR A 391 -18.65 -12.81 -14.31
N GLN A 392 -18.35 -11.72 -13.58
CA GLN A 392 -17.22 -11.63 -12.64
C GLN A 392 -17.25 -12.77 -11.62
N ILE A 393 -18.39 -12.95 -10.94
CA ILE A 393 -18.56 -13.96 -9.89
C ILE A 393 -18.41 -15.38 -10.47
N VAL A 394 -19.04 -15.67 -11.60
CA VAL A 394 -18.98 -17.01 -12.24
C VAL A 394 -17.55 -17.33 -12.65
N ILE A 395 -16.85 -16.42 -13.33
CA ILE A 395 -15.44 -16.63 -13.72
C ILE A 395 -14.56 -16.77 -12.48
N GLY A 396 -14.78 -15.93 -11.47
CA GLY A 396 -14.06 -16.01 -10.20
C GLY A 396 -14.19 -17.37 -9.52
N ILE A 397 -15.40 -17.93 -9.44
CA ILE A 397 -15.67 -19.26 -8.88
C ILE A 397 -15.00 -20.36 -9.70
N ILE A 398 -15.08 -20.29 -11.04
CA ILE A 398 -14.41 -21.28 -11.92
C ILE A 398 -12.90 -21.29 -11.64
N PHE A 399 -12.26 -20.11 -11.62
CA PHE A 399 -10.84 -20.01 -11.32
C PHE A 399 -10.48 -20.39 -9.89
N ALA A 400 -11.35 -20.13 -8.92
CA ALA A 400 -11.19 -20.62 -7.56
C ALA A 400 -11.14 -22.16 -7.52
N ILE A 401 -12.06 -22.84 -8.21
CA ILE A 401 -12.09 -24.31 -8.31
C ILE A 401 -10.80 -24.82 -8.98
N ILE A 402 -10.38 -24.24 -10.09
CA ILE A 402 -9.14 -24.60 -10.79
C ILE A 402 -7.93 -24.42 -9.86
N THR A 403 -7.83 -23.28 -9.19
CA THR A 403 -6.75 -22.96 -8.24
C THR A 403 -6.71 -23.96 -7.09
N PHE A 404 -7.87 -24.33 -6.52
CA PHE A 404 -7.95 -25.32 -5.45
C PHE A 404 -7.33 -26.66 -5.86
N PHE A 405 -7.72 -27.20 -7.00
CA PHE A 405 -7.20 -28.49 -7.45
C PHE A 405 -5.72 -28.46 -7.82
N ILE A 406 -5.26 -27.38 -8.47
CA ILE A 406 -3.84 -27.20 -8.79
C ILE A 406 -3.01 -27.14 -7.51
N PHE A 407 -3.39 -26.29 -6.56
CA PHE A 407 -2.67 -26.14 -5.30
C PHE A 407 -2.68 -27.43 -4.49
N LYS A 408 -3.84 -28.04 -4.30
CA LYS A 408 -3.95 -29.34 -3.59
C LYS A 408 -3.07 -30.42 -4.22
N TYR A 409 -3.11 -30.56 -5.54
CA TYR A 409 -2.30 -31.54 -6.26
C TYR A 409 -0.81 -31.29 -6.07
N MET A 410 -0.38 -30.05 -6.27
CA MET A 410 1.04 -29.70 -6.16
C MET A 410 1.58 -29.80 -4.74
N ILE A 411 0.81 -29.37 -3.73
CA ILE A 411 1.20 -29.47 -2.32
C ILE A 411 1.44 -30.93 -1.95
N VAL A 412 0.54 -31.82 -2.36
CA VAL A 412 0.64 -33.25 -2.04
C VAL A 412 1.76 -33.91 -2.84
N LYS A 413 1.84 -33.68 -4.16
CA LYS A 413 2.80 -34.30 -5.06
C LYS A 413 4.26 -33.92 -4.76
N PHE A 414 4.51 -32.65 -4.48
CA PHE A 414 5.85 -32.13 -4.23
C PHE A 414 6.16 -32.00 -2.73
N ASN A 415 5.24 -32.46 -1.88
CA ASN A 415 5.35 -32.43 -0.44
C ASN A 415 5.78 -31.05 0.12
N TYR A 416 5.16 -29.97 -0.39
CA TYR A 416 5.43 -28.62 0.10
C TYR A 416 5.00 -28.48 1.56
N ILE A 417 5.85 -27.82 2.36
CA ILE A 417 5.59 -27.54 3.77
C ILE A 417 4.77 -26.25 3.86
N THR A 418 3.47 -26.39 3.56
CA THR A 418 2.45 -25.33 3.73
C THR A 418 1.87 -25.42 5.15
N PRO A 419 1.11 -24.39 5.62
CA PRO A 419 0.54 -24.39 6.97
C PRO A 419 -0.22 -25.68 7.30
N GLY A 420 0.14 -26.29 8.43
CA GLY A 420 -0.41 -27.56 8.89
C GLY A 420 0.29 -28.81 8.33
N ARG A 421 1.36 -28.65 7.56
CA ARG A 421 2.21 -29.75 7.06
C ARG A 421 3.61 -29.78 7.66
N GLU A 422 3.89 -28.90 8.60
CA GLU A 422 5.13 -28.88 9.39
C GLU A 422 5.31 -30.18 10.18
N GLU A 423 6.50 -30.43 10.72
CA GLU A 423 6.78 -31.62 11.56
C GLU A 423 5.89 -31.59 12.82
N ASP A 424 5.62 -32.78 13.41
CA ASP A 424 4.63 -32.91 14.49
C ASP A 424 5.03 -32.18 15.78
N THR A 425 6.30 -31.87 15.94
CA THR A 425 6.87 -31.08 17.04
C THR A 425 6.75 -29.58 16.84
N GLU A 426 6.37 -29.13 15.68
CA GLU A 426 6.26 -27.69 15.33
C GLU A 426 4.83 -27.19 15.39
N GLU A 427 4.63 -25.95 15.88
CA GLU A 427 3.33 -25.29 15.86
C GLU A 427 2.95 -24.81 14.44
N VAL A 428 1.67 -24.82 14.15
CA VAL A 428 1.15 -24.31 12.87
C VAL A 428 1.22 -22.79 12.87
N HIS A 429 1.92 -22.20 11.91
CA HIS A 429 2.01 -20.75 11.75
C HIS A 429 2.10 -20.36 10.25
N LEU A 430 1.93 -19.09 9.97
CA LEU A 430 2.16 -18.55 8.64
C LEU A 430 3.66 -18.27 8.47
N ILE A 431 4.32 -19.10 7.65
CA ILE A 431 5.80 -19.19 7.58
C ILE A 431 6.40 -18.10 6.70
N ASN A 432 7.59 -17.64 7.14
CA ASN A 432 8.51 -16.90 6.28
C ASN A 432 9.84 -17.71 6.16
N LYS A 433 10.59 -17.54 5.06
CA LYS A 433 11.75 -18.36 4.66
C LYS A 433 12.84 -18.53 5.74
N LYS A 434 13.06 -17.53 6.58
CA LYS A 434 14.11 -17.56 7.62
C LYS A 434 13.63 -18.21 8.92
N GLU A 435 12.36 -18.17 9.18
CA GLU A 435 11.73 -18.83 10.31
C GLU A 435 11.84 -20.36 10.20
N TYR A 436 11.72 -20.90 8.99
CA TYR A 436 11.99 -22.32 8.71
C TYR A 436 13.45 -22.70 8.97
N GLN A 437 14.41 -21.80 8.68
CA GLN A 437 15.83 -22.06 8.93
C GLN A 437 16.24 -21.86 10.40
N ALA A 438 15.62 -20.93 11.12
CA ALA A 438 15.92 -20.66 12.53
C ALA A 438 15.37 -21.75 13.47
N ARG A 439 14.17 -22.29 13.19
CA ARG A 439 13.56 -23.36 14.01
C ARG A 439 14.29 -24.68 13.99
N LYS A 440 15.11 -24.91 12.99
CA LYS A 440 16.02 -26.08 12.98
C LYS A 440 17.14 -25.98 14.01
N ALA A 441 17.29 -24.80 14.64
CA ALA A 441 18.36 -24.50 15.58
C ALA A 441 17.91 -24.37 17.06
N GLU A 442 16.60 -24.19 17.36
CA GLU A 442 16.17 -23.89 18.74
C GLU A 442 15.05 -24.82 19.26
N GLN A 443 15.40 -25.76 20.08
CA GLN A 443 14.51 -26.34 21.10
C GLN A 443 15.03 -25.96 22.48
N VAL A 444 14.10 -25.56 23.38
CA VAL A 444 14.12 -25.61 24.84
C VAL A 444 13.96 -24.29 25.62
N VAL A 445 12.91 -24.28 26.43
CA VAL A 445 12.68 -23.93 27.85
C VAL A 445 11.70 -22.77 28.20
N THR A 446 10.86 -23.10 29.14
CA THR A 446 9.59 -22.67 29.70
C THR A 446 9.60 -21.63 30.85
N GLN A 447 8.50 -20.87 30.95
CA GLN A 447 7.69 -20.38 32.14
C GLN A 447 8.31 -19.48 33.21
N THR A 448 7.63 -18.49 33.74
CA THR A 448 6.46 -18.22 34.63
C THR A 448 6.38 -16.72 35.00
N ASP A 449 5.38 -16.12 35.31
CA ASP A 449 4.20 -15.79 36.06
C ASP A 449 3.87 -14.27 36.27
N GLU A 450 2.62 -14.02 36.40
CA GLU A 450 1.63 -12.96 36.64
C GLU A 450 1.94 -11.68 37.48
N GLN A 451 1.40 -10.58 37.18
CA GLN A 451 0.19 -9.71 37.43
C GLN A 451 0.49 -8.29 37.95
N THR A 452 -0.05 -7.29 37.31
CA THR A 452 -0.86 -6.16 37.83
C THR A 452 -1.29 -5.22 36.71
N ALA A 453 -2.51 -4.69 36.78
CA ALA A 453 -3.19 -3.92 35.73
C ALA A 453 -2.48 -2.58 35.42
N THR A 454 -1.72 -2.57 34.35
CA THR A 454 -1.11 -1.41 33.70
C THR A 454 -1.67 -1.32 32.27
N ASP A 455 -1.59 -0.16 31.64
CA ASP A 455 -1.94 0.02 30.23
C ASP A 455 -1.38 -1.16 29.39
N PRO A 456 -2.21 -1.90 28.69
CA PRO A 456 -1.81 -3.12 27.98
C PRO A 456 -0.70 -2.91 26.93
N TYR A 457 -0.52 -1.69 26.44
CA TYR A 457 0.55 -1.35 25.51
C TYR A 457 1.87 -1.08 26.25
N ILE A 458 1.83 -0.46 27.42
CA ILE A 458 3.01 -0.23 28.26
C ILE A 458 3.51 -1.56 28.81
N GLU A 459 2.61 -2.43 29.27
CA GLU A 459 2.96 -3.77 29.74
C GLU A 459 3.69 -4.58 28.66
N ARG A 460 3.13 -4.62 27.44
CA ARG A 460 3.76 -5.31 26.30
C ARG A 460 5.08 -4.67 25.90
N ALA A 461 5.18 -3.36 25.93
CA ALA A 461 6.38 -2.62 25.59
C ALA A 461 7.51 -2.89 26.58
N THR A 462 7.20 -2.90 27.89
CA THR A 462 8.15 -3.24 28.97
C THR A 462 8.65 -4.67 28.80
N ALA A 463 7.73 -5.63 28.65
CA ALA A 463 8.10 -7.02 28.43
C ALA A 463 8.96 -7.23 27.19
N PHE A 464 8.67 -6.54 26.09
CA PHE A 464 9.49 -6.64 24.88
C PHE A 464 10.87 -5.98 25.04
N LEU A 465 10.97 -4.88 25.79
CA LEU A 465 12.27 -4.26 26.11
C LEU A 465 13.15 -5.22 26.91
N ASP A 466 12.59 -5.84 27.95
CA ASP A 466 13.32 -6.81 28.79
C ASP A 466 13.75 -8.03 27.97
N LEU A 467 12.83 -8.58 27.17
CA LEU A 467 13.11 -9.75 26.33
C LEU A 467 14.09 -9.48 25.18
N LEU A 468 14.26 -8.23 24.77
CA LEU A 468 15.27 -7.82 23.81
C LEU A 468 16.64 -7.58 24.45
N GLY A 469 16.79 -7.82 25.76
CA GLY A 469 18.02 -7.63 26.51
C GLY A 469 18.20 -6.21 27.07
N GLY A 470 17.09 -5.49 27.26
CA GLY A 470 17.05 -4.12 27.80
C GLY A 470 17.31 -3.03 26.77
N SER A 471 17.04 -1.78 27.18
CA SER A 471 17.18 -0.58 26.32
C SER A 471 18.58 -0.42 25.74
N SER A 472 19.62 -0.80 26.47
CA SER A 472 21.04 -0.71 26.06
C SER A 472 21.41 -1.70 24.96
N ASN A 473 20.70 -2.84 24.85
CA ASN A 473 20.93 -3.83 23.82
C ASN A 473 20.28 -3.47 22.48
N ILE A 474 19.37 -2.50 22.44
CA ILE A 474 18.65 -2.11 21.23
C ILE A 474 19.39 -0.96 20.53
N LYS A 475 19.96 -1.21 19.36
CA LYS A 475 20.61 -0.21 18.50
C LYS A 475 19.59 0.56 17.66
N GLU A 476 18.66 -0.15 17.03
CA GLU A 476 17.63 0.43 16.19
C GLU A 476 16.27 -0.16 16.55
N LEU A 477 15.24 0.68 16.61
CA LEU A 477 13.87 0.29 16.88
C LEU A 477 12.93 1.00 15.90
N SER A 478 12.17 0.21 15.14
CA SER A 478 11.22 0.70 14.16
C SER A 478 10.07 -0.30 14.01
N SER A 479 9.02 0.04 13.27
CA SER A 479 7.93 -0.90 12.95
C SER A 479 7.58 -0.88 11.47
N CYS A 480 6.86 -1.91 11.04
CA CYS A 480 6.01 -1.88 9.84
C CYS A 480 4.56 -2.12 10.27
N ALA A 481 3.64 -2.38 9.35
CA ALA A 481 2.21 -2.47 9.63
C ALA A 481 1.81 -3.41 10.78
N THR A 482 2.58 -4.48 11.03
CA THR A 482 2.24 -5.50 12.03
C THR A 482 3.43 -5.98 12.88
N ARG A 483 4.65 -5.42 12.68
CA ARG A 483 5.89 -5.94 13.28
C ARG A 483 6.76 -4.83 13.81
N LEU A 484 7.31 -5.03 15.00
CA LEU A 484 8.48 -4.30 15.46
C LEU A 484 9.72 -4.83 14.72
N ARG A 485 10.61 -3.93 14.31
CA ARG A 485 11.90 -4.22 13.72
C ARG A 485 12.98 -3.67 14.63
N VAL A 486 13.77 -4.55 15.17
CA VAL A 486 14.77 -4.24 16.19
C VAL A 486 16.12 -4.71 15.71
N THR A 487 17.16 -3.88 15.80
CA THR A 487 18.54 -4.30 15.68
C THR A 487 19.15 -4.33 17.07
N VAL A 488 19.56 -5.51 17.53
CA VAL A 488 20.21 -5.70 18.84
C VAL A 488 21.73 -5.68 18.71
N ALA A 489 22.40 -5.26 19.79
CA ALA A 489 23.85 -5.30 19.85
C ALA A 489 24.37 -6.74 20.01
N ASP A 490 23.72 -7.50 20.90
CA ASP A 490 24.05 -8.85 21.29
C ASP A 490 22.78 -9.72 21.30
N PRO A 491 22.62 -10.66 20.36
CA PRO A 491 21.46 -11.54 20.30
C PRO A 491 21.39 -12.54 21.47
N ASP A 492 22.52 -12.88 22.12
CA ASP A 492 22.56 -13.86 23.18
C ASP A 492 21.94 -13.35 24.50
N LYS A 493 21.70 -12.03 24.59
CA LYS A 493 20.99 -11.40 25.72
C LYS A 493 19.46 -11.42 25.58
N MET A 494 18.95 -11.97 24.50
CA MET A 494 17.53 -12.01 24.25
C MET A 494 16.84 -13.16 24.94
N GLY A 495 15.59 -12.94 25.33
CA GLY A 495 14.68 -14.01 25.76
C GLY A 495 14.31 -14.94 24.60
N SER A 496 13.77 -16.10 24.94
CA SER A 496 13.31 -17.10 23.99
C SER A 496 12.02 -16.65 23.26
N ASP A 497 11.75 -17.19 22.07
CA ASP A 497 10.53 -16.95 21.32
C ASP A 497 9.25 -17.29 22.11
N ALA A 498 9.33 -18.31 22.98
CA ALA A 498 8.24 -18.68 23.87
C ALA A 498 7.89 -17.55 24.85
N GLN A 499 8.88 -16.86 25.40
CA GLN A 499 8.69 -15.72 26.30
C GLN A 499 8.10 -14.52 25.55
N PHE A 500 8.53 -14.24 24.32
CA PHE A 500 7.88 -13.22 23.48
C PHE A 500 6.42 -13.52 23.20
N LYS A 501 6.07 -14.79 22.96
CA LYS A 501 4.67 -15.22 22.79
C LYS A 501 3.87 -15.07 24.07
N ALA A 502 4.44 -15.41 25.23
CA ALA A 502 3.83 -15.17 26.54
C ALA A 502 3.57 -13.68 26.78
N ALA A 503 4.46 -12.80 26.29
CA ALA A 503 4.29 -11.34 26.28
C ALA A 503 3.35 -10.84 25.15
N LYS A 504 2.51 -11.70 24.59
CA LYS A 504 1.52 -11.41 23.55
C LYS A 504 2.11 -10.96 22.20
N ALA A 505 3.36 -11.35 21.88
CA ALA A 505 3.83 -11.35 20.51
C ALA A 505 3.19 -12.51 19.74
N ILE A 506 2.76 -12.24 18.50
CA ILE A 506 2.24 -13.29 17.63
C ILE A 506 3.39 -14.23 17.23
N ASN A 507 4.56 -13.66 16.94
CA ASN A 507 5.77 -14.41 16.65
C ASN A 507 7.02 -13.53 16.69
N VAL A 508 8.23 -14.14 16.73
CA VAL A 508 9.51 -13.45 16.61
C VAL A 508 10.30 -14.06 15.46
N VAL A 509 10.99 -13.23 14.70
CA VAL A 509 11.81 -13.66 13.56
C VAL A 509 13.22 -13.11 13.73
N HIS A 510 14.20 -14.00 13.78
CA HIS A 510 15.61 -13.68 13.97
C HIS A 510 16.37 -13.61 12.64
N HIS A 511 17.17 -12.57 12.47
CA HIS A 511 18.07 -12.38 11.34
C HIS A 511 19.46 -11.95 11.80
N GLY A 512 20.11 -12.79 12.58
CA GLY A 512 21.32 -12.42 13.31
C GLY A 512 20.97 -11.32 14.31
N LYS A 513 21.56 -10.14 14.15
CA LYS A 513 21.27 -8.98 15.03
C LYS A 513 19.96 -8.26 14.69
N ALA A 514 19.31 -8.54 13.56
CA ALA A 514 18.05 -7.93 13.16
C ALA A 514 16.88 -8.83 13.55
N ILE A 515 16.06 -8.37 14.50
CA ILE A 515 14.93 -9.10 15.09
C ILE A 515 13.62 -8.47 14.62
N GLN A 516 12.63 -9.29 14.34
CA GLN A 516 11.28 -8.82 14.03
C GLN A 516 10.29 -9.46 15.02
N VAL A 517 9.68 -8.65 15.87
CA VAL A 517 8.60 -9.09 16.78
C VAL A 517 7.27 -8.80 16.10
N ILE A 518 6.49 -9.84 15.82
CA ILE A 518 5.18 -9.71 15.18
C ILE A 518 4.16 -9.41 16.27
N VAL A 519 3.61 -8.21 16.25
CA VAL A 519 2.70 -7.67 17.28
C VAL A 519 1.25 -7.65 16.82
N GLY A 520 1.01 -7.52 15.51
CA GLY A 520 -0.30 -7.29 14.94
C GLY A 520 -0.59 -5.81 14.72
N LEU A 521 -1.90 -5.45 14.68
CA LEU A 521 -2.35 -4.09 14.36
C LEU A 521 -1.96 -3.04 15.41
N ASP A 522 -1.66 -3.47 16.63
CA ASP A 522 -1.27 -2.61 17.77
C ASP A 522 0.22 -2.20 17.74
N VAL A 523 0.95 -2.57 16.71
CA VAL A 523 2.40 -2.38 16.64
C VAL A 523 2.83 -0.92 16.78
N ALA A 524 2.03 0.02 16.30
CA ALA A 524 2.33 1.44 16.39
C ALA A 524 2.31 1.94 17.85
N GLN A 525 1.29 1.55 18.60
CA GLN A 525 1.13 1.90 20.01
C GLN A 525 2.22 1.25 20.88
N VAL A 526 2.52 -0.01 20.62
CA VAL A 526 3.61 -0.72 21.32
C VAL A 526 4.97 -0.10 21.00
N LEU A 527 5.23 0.29 19.74
CA LEU A 527 6.46 0.98 19.37
C LEU A 527 6.62 2.31 20.09
N GLU A 528 5.55 3.11 20.14
CA GLU A 528 5.55 4.41 20.80
C GLU A 528 5.83 4.25 22.30
N ALA A 529 5.16 3.32 22.96
CA ALA A 529 5.39 2.98 24.37
C ALA A 529 6.85 2.52 24.61
N MET A 530 7.41 1.65 23.75
CA MET A 530 8.82 1.25 23.84
C MET A 530 9.79 2.41 23.66
N GLN A 531 9.49 3.35 22.76
CA GLN A 531 10.33 4.54 22.54
C GLN A 531 10.29 5.50 23.73
N GLU A 532 9.13 5.63 24.38
CA GLU A 532 8.99 6.44 25.60
C GLU A 532 9.73 5.84 26.78
N LEU A 533 9.57 4.55 27.04
CA LEU A 533 10.30 3.83 28.10
C LEU A 533 11.82 3.96 27.90
N ARG A 534 12.34 3.76 26.69
CA ARG A 534 13.77 3.95 26.39
C ARG A 534 14.27 5.37 26.63
N LYS A 535 13.44 6.40 26.42
CA LYS A 535 13.80 7.79 26.75
C LYS A 535 13.89 8.03 28.26
N GLN A 536 13.09 7.30 29.04
CA GLN A 536 13.11 7.36 30.51
C GLN A 536 14.35 6.67 31.06
N ASP A 537 14.69 5.49 30.54
CA ASP A 537 15.91 4.76 30.92
C ASP A 537 17.19 5.57 30.65
N ASN A 538 17.29 6.18 29.45
CA ASN A 538 18.44 7.00 29.07
C ASN A 538 18.55 8.37 29.81
N LYS A 539 17.56 8.74 30.65
CA LYS A 539 17.62 9.92 31.50
C LYS A 539 18.03 9.62 32.95
N GLN A 540 18.07 8.32 33.31
CA GLN A 540 18.46 7.85 34.64
C GLN A 540 19.94 7.44 34.71
N ASP A 541 20.59 7.23 33.56
CA ASP A 541 22.04 7.06 33.39
C ASP A 541 22.68 8.43 33.04
#